data_71c2ef0f37e6250eae95811add520c0e
#
_entry.id   71c2ef0f37e6250eae95811add520c0e
#
_cell.length_a   1.000
_cell.length_b   1.000
_cell.length_c   1.000
_cell.angle_alpha   90.00
_cell.angle_beta   90.00
_cell.angle_gamma   90.00
#
_symmetry.space_group_name_H-M   'P 1'
#
loop_
_entity.id
_entity.type
_entity.pdbx_description
1 polymer ?
#
loop_
_entity_poly.entity_id
_entity_poly.type
_entity_poly.pdbx_seq_one_letter_code
_entity_poly.pdbx_strand_id
1 'polypeptide(L)'
;MIKEFDAYIPAERLREKLERSPEEVLLIKDGDRTAGVLRWGYLWDYIPYLCFMHVRPEFRGRGYAAEALRLWEEKMAAAGFDAALCSIPTDDAAQHFYRKMGYSETGALSIPFGAFAQPMEILFIKRLGA
;
A
#
# COMPACT_ATOMS: atom_id res chain seq x y z
N MET A 1 -12.30 -4.74 11.83
CA MET A 1 -11.33 -4.81 10.71
C MET A 1 -10.24 -3.74 10.79
N ILE A 2 -10.61 -2.49 11.00
CA ILE A 2 -9.63 -1.38 11.04
C ILE A 2 -8.56 -1.56 12.12
N LYS A 3 -8.90 -2.19 13.23
CA LYS A 3 -7.94 -2.44 14.31
C LYS A 3 -6.76 -3.32 13.93
N GLU A 4 -6.87 -4.05 12.82
CA GLU A 4 -5.80 -4.92 12.34
C GLU A 4 -4.77 -4.18 11.48
N PHE A 5 -5.00 -2.88 11.24
CA PHE A 5 -4.21 -2.09 10.32
C PHE A 5 -2.95 -1.53 10.99
N ASP A 6 -2.34 -0.59 10.33
CA ASP A 6 -1.06 -0.03 10.68
C ASP A 6 -1.06 0.61 12.07
N ALA A 7 -0.09 0.26 12.91
CA ALA A 7 0.05 0.82 14.25
C ALA A 7 0.44 2.31 14.22
N TYR A 8 1.04 2.78 13.14
CA TYR A 8 1.48 4.17 13.02
C TYR A 8 0.36 5.10 12.58
N ILE A 9 -0.71 4.57 12.00
CA ILE A 9 -1.83 5.37 11.49
C ILE A 9 -3.06 5.12 12.36
N PRO A 10 -3.64 6.17 12.96
CA PRO A 10 -4.85 6.00 13.77
C PRO A 10 -5.99 5.41 12.95
N ALA A 11 -6.71 4.46 13.54
CA ALA A 11 -7.83 3.80 12.87
C ALA A 11 -8.89 4.78 12.36
N GLU A 12 -9.12 5.86 13.11
CA GLU A 12 -10.09 6.89 12.73
C GLU A 12 -9.73 7.57 11.43
N ARG A 13 -8.42 7.82 11.22
CA ARG A 13 -7.94 8.44 9.99
C ARG A 13 -8.15 7.56 8.78
N LEU A 14 -7.93 6.27 8.96
CA LEU A 14 -8.17 5.29 7.89
C LEU A 14 -9.66 5.24 7.56
N ARG A 15 -10.50 5.27 8.58
CA ARG A 15 -11.95 5.26 8.39
C ARG A 15 -12.42 6.47 7.60
N GLU A 16 -11.97 7.66 7.99
CA GLU A 16 -12.29 8.89 7.28
C GLU A 16 -11.90 8.83 5.81
N LYS A 17 -10.70 8.30 5.54
CA LYS A 17 -10.21 8.19 4.17
C LYS A 17 -11.06 7.21 3.36
N LEU A 18 -11.44 6.10 3.94
CA LEU A 18 -12.32 5.12 3.27
C LEU A 18 -13.67 5.73 2.90
N GLU A 19 -14.20 6.60 3.75
CA GLU A 19 -15.46 7.27 3.50
C GLU A 19 -15.37 8.37 2.45
N ARG A 20 -14.26 9.15 2.46
CA ARG A 20 -14.10 10.30 1.58
C ARG A 20 -13.60 9.95 0.18
N SER A 21 -12.81 8.89 0.05
CA SER A 21 -12.18 8.53 -1.22
C SER A 21 -12.32 7.04 -1.50
N PRO A 22 -13.54 6.52 -1.61
CA PRO A 22 -13.74 5.10 -1.84
C PRO A 22 -13.18 4.61 -3.17
N GLU A 23 -13.02 5.50 -4.14
CA GLU A 23 -12.45 5.15 -5.45
C GLU A 23 -10.96 4.84 -5.40
N GLU A 24 -10.30 5.19 -4.29
CA GLU A 24 -8.89 4.91 -4.07
C GLU A 24 -8.69 3.73 -3.12
N VAL A 25 -9.68 2.89 -3.01
CA VAL A 25 -9.66 1.73 -2.12
C VAL A 25 -10.13 0.51 -2.87
N LEU A 26 -9.42 -0.60 -2.73
CA LEU A 26 -9.84 -1.90 -3.22
C LEU A 26 -9.91 -2.89 -2.08
N LEU A 27 -10.98 -3.65 -2.02
CA LEU A 27 -11.10 -4.74 -1.07
C LEU A 27 -10.60 -6.02 -1.71
N ILE A 28 -9.83 -6.79 -0.94
CA ILE A 28 -9.35 -8.10 -1.37
C ILE A 28 -10.40 -9.10 -0.89
N LYS A 29 -11.07 -9.76 -1.83
CA LYS A 29 -12.18 -10.65 -1.51
C LYS A 29 -11.83 -12.11 -1.77
N ASP A 30 -12.35 -12.98 -0.93
CA ASP A 30 -12.34 -14.42 -1.12
C ASP A 30 -13.79 -14.88 -0.98
N GLY A 31 -14.49 -14.94 -2.12
CA GLY A 31 -15.94 -15.16 -2.10
C GLY A 31 -16.65 -14.02 -1.37
N ASP A 32 -17.41 -14.35 -0.33
CA ASP A 32 -18.12 -13.35 0.47
C ASP A 32 -17.27 -12.76 1.58
N ARG A 33 -16.08 -13.33 1.80
CA ARG A 33 -15.22 -12.90 2.90
C ARG A 33 -14.25 -11.82 2.43
N THR A 34 -14.00 -10.83 3.29
CA THR A 34 -12.99 -9.81 3.03
C THR A 34 -11.66 -10.29 3.59
N ALA A 35 -10.71 -10.55 2.70
CA ALA A 35 -9.38 -11.01 3.08
C ALA A 35 -8.43 -9.86 3.41
N GLY A 36 -8.68 -8.68 2.88
CA GLY A 36 -7.83 -7.53 3.11
C GLY A 36 -8.28 -6.30 2.38
N VAL A 37 -7.41 -5.29 2.39
CA VAL A 37 -7.67 -3.99 1.78
C VAL A 37 -6.39 -3.40 1.22
N LEU A 38 -6.54 -2.62 0.18
CA LEU A 38 -5.45 -1.88 -0.47
C LEU A 38 -5.96 -0.47 -0.72
N ARG A 39 -5.13 0.53 -0.38
CA ARG A 39 -5.49 1.93 -0.52
C ARG A 39 -4.30 2.69 -1.10
N TRP A 40 -4.59 3.63 -2.00
CA TRP A 40 -3.55 4.43 -2.63
C TRP A 40 -3.96 5.90 -2.72
N GLY A 41 -3.00 6.74 -3.05
CA GLY A 41 -3.17 8.12 -3.41
C GLY A 41 -2.18 8.44 -4.52
N TYR A 42 -1.80 9.73 -4.63
CA TYR A 42 -0.90 10.15 -5.69
C TYR A 42 0.13 11.12 -5.13
N LEU A 43 1.41 10.80 -5.35
CA LEU A 43 2.49 11.73 -5.02
C LEU A 43 2.46 12.86 -6.05
N TRP A 44 2.46 14.09 -5.57
CA TRP A 44 2.39 15.29 -6.41
C TRP A 44 1.18 15.28 -7.35
N ASP A 45 0.08 14.72 -6.88
CA ASP A 45 -1.16 14.58 -7.65
C ASP A 45 -0.98 13.83 -8.97
N TYR A 46 0.09 13.06 -9.11
CA TYR A 46 0.41 12.39 -10.38
C TYR A 46 0.85 10.95 -10.23
N ILE A 47 1.82 10.63 -9.35
CA ILE A 47 2.42 9.30 -9.28
C ILE A 47 1.63 8.42 -8.33
N PRO A 48 1.04 7.31 -8.79
CA PRO A 48 0.34 6.38 -7.90
C PRO A 48 1.24 5.97 -6.74
N TYR A 49 0.74 6.16 -5.55
CA TYR A 49 1.44 5.88 -4.30
C TYR A 49 0.59 4.93 -3.47
N LEU A 50 1.06 3.70 -3.33
CA LEU A 50 0.38 2.71 -2.51
C LEU A 50 0.57 3.08 -1.04
N CYS A 51 -0.47 3.62 -0.43
CA CYS A 51 -0.43 4.12 0.94
C CYS A 51 -0.53 3.00 1.96
N PHE A 52 -1.25 1.93 1.62
CA PHE A 52 -1.57 0.92 2.60
C PHE A 52 -2.03 -0.36 1.91
N MET A 53 -1.53 -1.51 2.38
CA MET A 53 -2.04 -2.81 1.97
C MET A 53 -1.99 -3.73 3.19
N HIS A 54 -3.11 -4.40 3.46
CA HIS A 54 -3.20 -5.28 4.60
C HIS A 54 -4.00 -6.52 4.23
N VAL A 55 -3.47 -7.67 4.55
CA VAL A 55 -4.16 -8.95 4.43
C VAL A 55 -4.39 -9.48 5.84
N ARG A 56 -5.61 -9.87 6.14
CA ARG A 56 -5.96 -10.38 7.46
C ARG A 56 -5.15 -11.64 7.76
N PRO A 57 -4.74 -11.85 9.03
CA PRO A 57 -3.85 -12.95 9.39
C PRO A 57 -4.31 -14.32 8.88
N GLU A 58 -5.60 -14.62 8.94
CA GLU A 58 -6.13 -15.92 8.53
C GLU A 58 -6.06 -16.17 7.02
N PHE A 59 -5.79 -15.12 6.23
CA PHE A 59 -5.67 -15.24 4.78
C PHE A 59 -4.21 -15.14 4.30
N ARG A 60 -3.25 -14.94 5.20
CA ARG A 60 -1.85 -14.78 4.83
C ARG A 60 -1.24 -16.09 4.31
N GLY A 61 -0.20 -15.96 3.52
CA GLY A 61 0.50 -17.11 2.95
C GLY A 61 -0.22 -17.78 1.79
N ARG A 62 -1.22 -17.14 1.21
CA ARG A 62 -2.03 -17.70 0.11
C ARG A 62 -1.93 -16.89 -1.18
N GLY A 63 -1.03 -15.90 -1.24
CA GLY A 63 -0.81 -15.12 -2.44
C GLY A 63 -1.76 -13.95 -2.66
N TYR A 64 -2.62 -13.62 -1.70
CA TYR A 64 -3.56 -12.51 -1.84
C TYR A 64 -2.87 -11.17 -2.03
N ALA A 65 -1.81 -10.89 -1.27
CA ALA A 65 -1.10 -9.62 -1.37
C ALA A 65 -0.46 -9.46 -2.75
N ALA A 66 0.20 -10.50 -3.24
CA ALA A 66 0.84 -10.46 -4.55
C ALA A 66 -0.17 -10.25 -5.67
N GLU A 67 -1.30 -10.93 -5.60
CA GLU A 67 -2.36 -10.80 -6.60
C GLU A 67 -2.99 -9.41 -6.55
N ALA A 68 -3.28 -8.91 -5.35
CA ALA A 68 -3.87 -7.59 -5.19
C ALA A 68 -2.94 -6.49 -5.71
N LEU A 69 -1.64 -6.60 -5.40
CA LEU A 69 -0.66 -5.63 -5.89
C LEU A 69 -0.59 -5.65 -7.40
N ARG A 70 -0.59 -6.83 -8.00
CA ARG A 70 -0.53 -7.00 -9.45
C ARG A 70 -1.77 -6.40 -10.13
N LEU A 71 -2.95 -6.64 -9.58
CA LEU A 71 -4.19 -6.07 -10.11
C LEU A 71 -4.22 -4.55 -9.99
N TRP A 72 -3.72 -4.02 -8.89
CA TRP A 72 -3.60 -2.58 -8.73
C TRP A 72 -2.64 -1.97 -9.74
N GLU A 73 -1.49 -2.61 -9.96
CA GLU A 73 -0.51 -2.16 -10.95
C GLU A 73 -1.13 -2.16 -12.35
N GLU A 74 -1.87 -3.19 -12.70
CA GLU A 74 -2.56 -3.26 -13.98
C GLU A 74 -3.59 -2.14 -14.13
N LYS A 75 -4.33 -1.86 -13.08
CA LYS A 75 -5.31 -0.77 -13.04
C LYS A 75 -4.61 0.58 -13.27
N MET A 76 -3.49 0.81 -12.63
CA MET A 76 -2.75 2.07 -12.79
C MET A 76 -2.14 2.17 -14.19
N ALA A 77 -1.57 1.10 -14.71
CA ALA A 77 -1.03 1.08 -16.06
C ALA A 77 -2.12 1.35 -17.11
N ALA A 78 -3.29 0.74 -16.93
CA ALA A 78 -4.44 0.96 -17.83
C ALA A 78 -4.93 2.39 -17.80
N ALA A 79 -4.76 3.07 -16.67
CA ALA A 79 -5.11 4.49 -16.54
C ALA A 79 -4.05 5.43 -17.12
N GLY A 80 -2.94 4.91 -17.63
CA GLY A 80 -1.89 5.68 -18.29
C GLY A 80 -0.69 6.02 -17.42
N PHE A 81 -0.63 5.50 -16.21
CA PHE A 81 0.52 5.75 -15.34
C PHE A 81 1.65 4.78 -15.65
N ASP A 82 2.89 5.27 -15.60
CA ASP A 82 4.07 4.49 -15.95
C ASP A 82 4.97 4.15 -14.75
N ALA A 83 4.57 4.54 -13.56
CA ALA A 83 5.32 4.25 -12.34
C ALA A 83 4.36 4.03 -11.18
N ALA A 84 4.78 3.21 -10.22
CA ALA A 84 4.10 3.00 -8.95
C ALA A 84 5.11 3.16 -7.83
N LEU A 85 4.70 3.81 -6.77
CA LEU A 85 5.54 4.13 -5.62
C LEU A 85 4.92 3.56 -4.35
N CYS A 86 5.74 3.18 -3.40
CA CYS A 86 5.29 2.87 -2.04
C CYS A 86 6.41 3.19 -1.07
N SER A 87 6.09 3.22 0.22
CA SER A 87 7.10 3.40 1.26
C SER A 87 6.89 2.36 2.35
N ILE A 88 8.00 1.84 2.87
CA ILE A 88 7.99 0.78 3.87
C ILE A 88 8.92 1.18 5.02
N PRO A 89 8.45 1.11 6.28
CA PRO A 89 9.33 1.38 7.42
C PRO A 89 10.56 0.49 7.42
N THR A 90 11.69 1.02 7.87
CA THR A 90 12.95 0.27 7.89
C THR A 90 12.91 -0.95 8.80
N ASP A 91 12.01 -0.96 9.77
CA ASP A 91 11.83 -2.10 10.69
C ASP A 91 10.80 -3.12 10.22
N ASP A 92 10.27 -2.97 9.01
CA ASP A 92 9.21 -3.83 8.48
C ASP A 92 9.77 -4.83 7.47
N ALA A 93 9.48 -6.10 7.70
CA ALA A 93 9.92 -7.18 6.82
C ALA A 93 9.22 -7.15 5.44
N ALA A 94 8.17 -6.36 5.28
CA ALA A 94 7.47 -6.19 4.01
C ALA A 94 8.39 -5.68 2.89
N GLN A 95 9.53 -5.08 3.23
CA GLN A 95 10.54 -4.68 2.24
C GLN A 95 10.89 -5.83 1.30
N HIS A 96 11.02 -7.04 1.83
CA HIS A 96 11.39 -8.22 1.04
C HIS A 96 10.31 -8.56 0.01
N PHE A 97 9.06 -8.44 0.42
CA PHE A 97 7.92 -8.68 -0.46
C PHE A 97 7.95 -7.72 -1.65
N TYR A 98 8.13 -6.43 -1.41
CA TYR A 98 8.12 -5.44 -2.50
C TYR A 98 9.32 -5.60 -3.43
N ARG A 99 10.50 -5.94 -2.91
CA ARG A 99 11.65 -6.25 -3.77
C ARG A 99 11.37 -7.44 -4.67
N LYS A 100 10.72 -8.46 -4.12
CA LYS A 100 10.32 -9.65 -4.86
C LYS A 100 9.31 -9.32 -5.95
N MET A 101 8.46 -8.34 -5.70
CA MET A 101 7.45 -7.89 -6.67
C MET A 101 8.01 -6.94 -7.73
N GLY A 102 9.31 -6.68 -7.71
CA GLY A 102 9.98 -5.89 -8.74
C GLY A 102 10.19 -4.43 -8.40
N TYR A 103 9.99 -4.05 -7.14
CA TYR A 103 10.24 -2.68 -6.67
C TYR A 103 11.71 -2.50 -6.32
N SER A 104 12.24 -1.31 -6.60
CA SER A 104 13.61 -0.91 -6.27
C SER A 104 13.61 0.29 -5.37
N GLU A 105 14.61 0.40 -4.50
CA GLU A 105 14.75 1.55 -3.63
C GLU A 105 15.01 2.82 -4.46
N THR A 106 14.36 3.92 -4.08
CA THR A 106 14.55 5.20 -4.76
C THR A 106 14.79 6.36 -3.81
N GLY A 107 14.76 6.14 -2.51
CA GLY A 107 14.99 7.18 -1.53
C GLY A 107 14.52 6.79 -0.16
N ALA A 108 14.45 7.77 0.74
CA ALA A 108 14.00 7.55 2.10
C ALA A 108 13.29 8.80 2.61
N LEU A 109 12.36 8.59 3.53
CA LEU A 109 11.60 9.66 4.15
C LEU A 109 11.68 9.50 5.66
N SER A 110 12.02 10.58 6.37
CA SER A 110 12.05 10.58 7.82
C SER A 110 11.09 11.63 8.35
N ILE A 111 10.21 11.21 9.27
CA ILE A 111 9.30 12.12 9.97
C ILE A 111 9.56 11.91 11.47
N PRO A 112 10.53 12.66 12.07
CA PRO A 112 10.97 12.38 13.43
C PRO A 112 10.13 13.02 14.53
N PHE A 113 9.06 13.74 14.16
CA PHE A 113 8.25 14.45 15.14
C PHE A 113 6.79 14.52 14.66
N GLY A 114 5.92 14.91 15.58
CA GLY A 114 4.50 15.07 15.31
C GLY A 114 3.71 13.78 15.48
N ALA A 115 2.45 13.80 15.06
CA ALA A 115 1.53 12.69 15.24
C ALA A 115 1.90 11.45 14.45
N PHE A 116 2.72 11.63 13.41
CA PHE A 116 3.15 10.52 12.54
C PHE A 116 4.62 10.19 12.70
N ALA A 117 5.22 10.53 13.84
CA ALA A 117 6.60 10.15 14.12
C ALA A 117 6.73 8.63 14.07
N GLN A 118 7.67 8.14 13.28
CA GLN A 118 7.83 6.71 13.01
C GLN A 118 9.24 6.44 12.52
N PRO A 119 9.63 5.16 12.43
CA PRO A 119 10.93 4.82 11.83
C PRO A 119 11.03 5.36 10.41
N MET A 120 12.27 5.63 9.98
CA MET A 120 12.51 6.05 8.62
C MET A 120 11.85 5.07 7.64
N GLU A 121 11.26 5.60 6.57
CA GLU A 121 10.67 4.79 5.53
C GLU A 121 11.55 4.80 4.30
N ILE A 122 11.69 3.63 3.70
CA ILE A 122 12.37 3.47 2.42
C ILE A 122 11.33 3.61 1.33
N LEU A 123 11.62 4.45 0.34
CA LEU A 123 10.74 4.61 -0.82
C LEU A 123 11.14 3.59 -1.89
N PHE A 124 10.14 2.93 -2.44
CA PHE A 124 10.31 1.93 -3.50
C PHE A 124 9.53 2.36 -4.73
N ILE A 125 10.07 2.09 -5.90
CA ILE A 125 9.45 2.45 -7.18
C ILE A 125 9.51 1.27 -8.13
N LYS A 126 8.49 1.17 -8.98
CA LYS A 126 8.42 0.17 -10.04
C LYS A 126 7.90 0.81 -11.31
N ARG A 127 8.52 0.48 -12.46
CA ARG A 127 8.02 0.89 -13.76
C ARG A 127 6.82 0.02 -14.12
N LEU A 128 5.76 0.66 -14.63
CA LEU A 128 4.53 -0.02 -15.03
C LEU A 128 4.40 -0.05 -16.55
N GLY A 129 3.70 -1.05 -17.04
CA GLY A 129 3.35 -1.16 -18.45
C GLY A 129 4.54 -1.25 -19.39
N ALA A 130 5.49 -2.05 -19.04
CA ALA A 130 6.78 -2.17 -19.75
C ALA A 130 6.68 -2.43 -21.26
#